data_3d7b3ecd4d619e993d26869d7b0d6f79
#
_entry.id   3d7b3ecd4d619e993d26869d7b0d6f79
#
_cell.length_a   1.000
_cell.length_b   1.000
_cell.length_c   1.000
_cell.angle_alpha   90.00
_cell.angle_beta   90.00
_cell.angle_gamma   90.00
#
_symmetry.space_group_name_H-M   'P 1'
#
loop_
_entity.id
_entity.type
_entity.pdbx_description
1 polymer ?
#
loop_
_entity_poly.entity_id
_entity_poly.type
_entity_poly.pdbx_seq_one_letter_code
_entity_poly.pdbx_strand_id
1 'polypeptide(L)'
;MHHRSILRATGGLLLLGISLAGCASPAAKDNIRGALTAVGSPLQSAPIDAWANAWQKSFKATSLNYSPDGASVGLTALATGQAYYAAVDAPLTTAQQDQTKPQCGPGGAFSVPTSITLVGVAFNVPSIHGLKLSPELLARIFSGDINRWNDKAIAAINPGSNFPDLPIVPVTASSPSALTSVSTRYLSMSPGWATGTTDRWKRVPGGAEVKNFSDIAKKVDDTAGSIAFMDSASIGSRFDTALLTFGGSYVRMSKDSVAAAVQEGTSTTTGTGVEFKLPEKTEQGYALGSVNYQAFCTTYKNNQVASLVKSWGEFVVSPDGQVASTYFAGVASPSEQSLDDSAVLIKKIGSAQ
;
A
#
# COMPACT_ATOMS: atom_id res chain seq x y z
N MET A 1 -72.21 25.39 62.69
CA MET A 1 -72.02 24.12 63.40
C MET A 1 -70.92 23.37 62.70
N HIS A 2 -69.73 23.44 63.27
CA HIS A 2 -68.82 22.38 63.76
C HIS A 2 -68.53 21.25 62.74
N HIS A 3 -67.30 21.01 62.28
CA HIS A 3 -66.16 20.46 63.05
C HIS A 3 -64.86 20.61 62.32
N ARG A 4 -63.80 20.97 63.05
CA ARG A 4 -62.36 20.90 62.67
C ARG A 4 -61.95 19.44 62.72
N SER A 5 -61.13 19.03 61.74
CA SER A 5 -60.26 17.87 61.91
C SER A 5 -58.91 18.16 61.32
N ILE A 6 -57.89 18.04 62.16
CA ILE A 6 -56.47 18.22 61.96
C ILE A 6 -55.93 16.93 61.31
N LEU A 7 -55.24 17.02 60.20
CA LEU A 7 -54.42 15.91 59.69
C LEU A 7 -52.94 16.31 59.69
N ARG A 8 -52.19 15.51 60.38
CA ARG A 8 -50.74 15.62 60.57
C ARG A 8 -50.01 15.31 59.25
N ALA A 9 -49.09 16.19 58.91
CA ALA A 9 -48.12 15.98 57.84
C ALA A 9 -46.98 15.07 58.33
N THR A 10 -46.80 13.91 57.70
CA THR A 10 -45.60 13.08 57.83
C THR A 10 -44.69 13.39 56.61
N GLY A 11 -43.54 14.00 56.93
CA GLY A 11 -42.51 14.31 55.93
C GLY A 11 -41.82 13.04 55.45
N GLY A 12 -41.90 12.78 54.14
CA GLY A 12 -41.10 11.82 53.48
C GLY A 12 -39.86 12.50 52.78
N LEU A 13 -38.69 12.27 53.34
CA LEU A 13 -37.43 12.73 52.77
C LEU A 13 -37.12 11.87 51.52
N LEU A 14 -37.34 12.41 50.31
CA LEU A 14 -36.86 11.82 49.06
C LEU A 14 -35.36 12.19 48.90
N LEU A 15 -34.49 11.22 49.14
CA LEU A 15 -33.09 11.25 48.74
C LEU A 15 -32.99 11.16 47.21
N LEU A 16 -32.80 12.30 46.55
CA LEU A 16 -32.38 12.34 45.14
C LEU A 16 -30.95 11.82 45.03
N GLY A 17 -30.79 10.56 44.61
CA GLY A 17 -29.51 10.01 44.18
C GLY A 17 -29.07 10.71 42.89
N ILE A 18 -28.14 11.65 43.00
CA ILE A 18 -27.42 12.20 41.83
C ILE A 18 -26.45 11.13 41.34
N SER A 19 -26.88 10.36 40.33
CA SER A 19 -25.97 9.54 39.54
C SER A 19 -25.02 10.49 38.80
N LEU A 20 -23.74 10.61 39.25
CA LEU A 20 -22.67 11.15 38.48
C LEU A 20 -22.45 10.21 37.26
N ALA A 21 -23.13 10.51 36.15
CA ALA A 21 -22.72 10.04 34.87
C ALA A 21 -21.32 10.64 34.59
N GLY A 22 -20.30 9.86 34.85
CA GLY A 22 -18.93 10.20 34.50
C GLY A 22 -18.89 10.47 33.00
N CYS A 23 -18.82 11.75 32.60
CA CYS A 23 -18.41 12.14 31.29
C CYS A 23 -17.00 11.56 31.08
N ALA A 24 -16.91 10.45 30.35
CA ALA A 24 -15.64 10.02 29.79
C ALA A 24 -15.16 11.15 28.87
N SER A 25 -14.26 11.95 29.39
CA SER A 25 -13.65 13.07 28.66
C SER A 25 -12.99 12.55 27.36
N PRO A 26 -13.14 13.26 26.24
CA PRO A 26 -12.37 13.01 25.02
C PRO A 26 -10.89 13.45 25.14
N ALA A 27 -10.32 13.37 26.33
CA ALA A 27 -9.01 13.92 26.68
C ALA A 27 -7.79 13.17 26.12
N ALA A 28 -7.98 12.07 25.37
CA ALA A 28 -6.83 11.29 24.86
C ALA A 28 -6.22 11.86 23.56
N LYS A 29 -6.98 12.59 22.74
CA LYS A 29 -6.48 13.10 21.44
C LYS A 29 -5.64 14.38 21.57
N ASP A 30 -5.90 15.21 22.56
CA ASP A 30 -5.22 16.52 22.73
C ASP A 30 -3.75 16.42 23.23
N ASN A 31 -3.36 15.26 23.72
CA ASN A 31 -1.99 15.04 24.24
C ASN A 31 -1.00 14.47 23.19
N ILE A 32 -1.48 14.08 22.00
CA ILE A 32 -0.61 13.60 20.92
C ILE A 32 -0.03 14.79 20.18
N ARG A 33 1.29 14.97 20.28
CA ARG A 33 2.02 16.08 19.66
C ARG A 33 3.45 15.69 19.31
N GLY A 34 3.99 16.29 18.25
CA GLY A 34 5.36 16.12 17.81
C GLY A 34 5.48 15.91 16.32
N ALA A 35 6.73 15.81 15.86
CA ALA A 35 7.06 15.52 14.47
C ALA A 35 7.55 14.07 14.35
N LEU A 36 7.00 13.33 13.42
CA LEU A 36 7.53 12.05 13.00
C LEU A 36 8.47 12.25 11.81
N THR A 37 9.57 11.52 11.79
CA THR A 37 10.44 11.35 10.62
C THR A 37 10.33 9.90 10.16
N ALA A 38 10.11 9.71 8.89
CA ALA A 38 10.07 8.39 8.26
C ALA A 38 10.86 8.40 6.97
N VAL A 39 11.43 7.26 6.64
CA VAL A 39 12.22 7.04 5.43
C VAL A 39 11.77 5.72 4.81
N GLY A 40 11.76 5.63 3.49
CA GLY A 40 11.44 4.36 2.86
C GLY A 40 11.08 4.41 1.39
N SER A 41 10.22 3.50 0.98
CA SER A 41 9.88 3.24 -0.41
C SER A 41 9.21 4.43 -1.11
N PRO A 42 9.71 4.85 -2.27
CA PRO A 42 9.06 5.87 -3.09
C PRO A 42 7.63 5.49 -3.53
N LEU A 43 7.29 4.21 -3.62
CA LEU A 43 5.92 3.76 -3.95
C LEU A 43 4.88 4.13 -2.87
N GLN A 44 5.34 4.44 -1.66
CA GLN A 44 4.47 4.82 -0.55
C GLN A 44 4.30 6.34 -0.39
N SER A 45 4.95 7.16 -1.22
CA SER A 45 4.87 8.63 -1.08
C SER A 45 3.43 9.13 -1.10
N ALA A 46 2.65 8.78 -2.11
CA ALA A 46 1.28 9.24 -2.24
C ALA A 46 0.35 8.80 -1.09
N PRO A 47 0.31 7.51 -0.67
CA PRO A 47 -0.51 7.12 0.47
C PRO A 47 -0.01 7.73 1.79
N ILE A 48 1.30 7.89 2.01
CA ILE A 48 1.84 8.53 3.21
C ILE A 48 1.43 10.00 3.27
N ASP A 49 1.47 10.74 2.17
CA ASP A 49 1.01 12.12 2.10
C ASP A 49 -0.51 12.22 2.39
N ALA A 50 -1.31 11.32 1.84
CA ALA A 50 -2.74 11.26 2.12
C ALA A 50 -3.03 11.00 3.61
N TRP A 51 -2.34 10.04 4.22
CA TRP A 51 -2.46 9.75 5.65
C TRP A 51 -1.97 10.91 6.51
N ALA A 52 -0.81 11.50 6.19
CA ALA A 52 -0.26 12.61 6.96
C ALA A 52 -1.23 13.79 7.01
N ASN A 53 -1.79 14.16 5.85
CA ASN A 53 -2.78 15.23 5.76
C ASN A 53 -4.05 14.93 6.57
N ALA A 54 -4.55 13.69 6.56
CA ALA A 54 -5.74 13.31 7.29
C ALA A 54 -5.46 13.12 8.80
N TRP A 55 -4.32 12.53 9.17
CA TRP A 55 -3.89 12.36 10.56
C TRP A 55 -3.69 13.70 11.27
N GLN A 56 -3.06 14.68 10.62
CA GLN A 56 -2.87 16.04 11.16
C GLN A 56 -4.19 16.77 11.39
N LYS A 57 -5.23 16.50 10.61
CA LYS A 57 -6.58 17.05 10.90
C LYS A 57 -7.15 16.51 12.20
N SER A 58 -6.88 15.25 12.53
CA SER A 58 -7.32 14.58 13.75
C SER A 58 -6.44 14.92 14.97
N PHE A 59 -5.13 15.19 14.73
CA PHE A 59 -4.10 15.46 15.74
C PHE A 59 -3.34 16.74 15.38
N LYS A 60 -3.94 17.88 15.63
CA LYS A 60 -3.49 19.21 15.13
C LYS A 60 -2.07 19.62 15.53
N ALA A 61 -1.52 19.04 16.61
CA ALA A 61 -0.17 19.34 17.09
C ALA A 61 0.88 18.34 16.58
N THR A 62 0.60 17.65 15.46
CA THR A 62 1.48 16.65 14.87
C THR A 62 1.95 17.04 13.48
N SER A 63 3.07 16.49 13.04
CA SER A 63 3.56 16.58 11.68
C SER A 63 4.34 15.32 11.28
N LEU A 64 4.46 15.09 9.98
CA LEU A 64 5.24 14.00 9.42
C LEU A 64 6.18 14.55 8.33
N ASN A 65 7.45 14.17 8.42
CA ASN A 65 8.45 14.35 7.37
C ASN A 65 8.79 12.98 6.78
N TYR A 66 8.51 12.79 5.50
CA TYR A 66 8.80 11.55 4.79
C TYR A 66 9.90 11.75 3.75
N SER A 67 10.90 10.85 3.74
CA SER A 67 11.98 10.83 2.74
C SER A 67 11.89 9.53 1.92
N PRO A 68 11.58 9.61 0.61
CA PRO A 68 11.39 8.44 -0.25
C PRO A 68 12.72 7.89 -0.80
N ASP A 69 13.68 7.60 0.06
CA ASP A 69 15.05 7.23 -0.32
C ASP A 69 15.22 5.72 -0.57
N GLY A 70 14.16 4.92 -0.44
CA GLY A 70 14.15 3.49 -0.65
C GLY A 70 13.95 2.67 0.62
N ALA A 71 13.36 1.48 0.47
CA ALA A 71 12.97 0.61 1.59
C ALA A 71 14.16 0.18 2.46
N SER A 72 15.30 -0.15 1.87
CA SER A 72 16.51 -0.55 2.59
C SER A 72 17.14 0.61 3.37
N VAL A 73 17.10 1.83 2.82
CA VAL A 73 17.55 3.05 3.50
C VAL A 73 16.63 3.34 4.68
N GLY A 74 15.32 3.19 4.49
CA GLY A 74 14.33 3.35 5.56
C GLY A 74 14.56 2.38 6.72
N LEU A 75 14.80 1.11 6.44
CA LEU A 75 15.07 0.13 7.49
C LEU A 75 16.39 0.44 8.24
N THR A 76 17.41 0.88 7.53
CA THR A 76 18.66 1.34 8.15
C THR A 76 18.43 2.56 9.04
N ALA A 77 17.63 3.54 8.56
CA ALA A 77 17.30 4.73 9.34
C ALA A 77 16.51 4.38 10.62
N LEU A 78 15.59 3.40 10.54
CA LEU A 78 14.91 2.88 11.73
C LEU A 78 15.88 2.20 12.70
N ALA A 79 16.75 1.33 12.20
CA ALA A 79 17.71 0.57 13.00
C ALA A 79 18.76 1.47 13.70
N THR A 80 19.04 2.67 13.16
CA THR A 80 19.97 3.65 13.70
C THR A 80 19.29 4.79 14.47
N GLY A 81 17.95 4.78 14.56
CA GLY A 81 17.17 5.80 15.28
C GLY A 81 17.05 7.14 14.54
N GLN A 82 17.36 7.18 13.25
CA GLN A 82 17.20 8.36 12.40
C GLN A 82 15.76 8.51 11.90
N ALA A 83 14.98 7.42 11.90
CA ALA A 83 13.56 7.41 11.59
C ALA A 83 12.77 6.76 12.71
N TYR A 84 11.52 7.17 12.88
CA TYR A 84 10.59 6.58 13.85
C TYR A 84 9.88 5.36 13.29
N TYR A 85 9.68 5.29 11.98
CA TYR A 85 9.22 4.10 11.27
C TYR A 85 9.83 4.06 9.87
N ALA A 86 9.83 2.88 9.28
CA ALA A 86 10.31 2.69 7.91
C ALA A 86 9.16 2.25 7.00
N ALA A 87 9.08 2.83 5.80
CA ALA A 87 8.19 2.35 4.75
C ALA A 87 8.93 1.32 3.89
N VAL A 88 8.49 0.05 3.94
CA VAL A 88 9.16 -1.08 3.28
C VAL A 88 8.21 -1.78 2.29
N ASP A 89 8.77 -2.49 1.31
CA ASP A 89 8.01 -3.08 0.20
C ASP A 89 7.75 -4.58 0.39
N ALA A 90 8.15 -5.13 1.53
CA ALA A 90 7.95 -6.52 1.91
C ALA A 90 7.90 -6.67 3.43
N PRO A 91 7.34 -7.76 3.95
CA PRO A 91 7.43 -8.10 5.38
C PRO A 91 8.90 -8.19 5.81
N LEU A 92 9.17 -7.81 7.06
CA LEU A 92 10.51 -7.97 7.62
C LEU A 92 10.89 -9.44 7.72
N THR A 93 12.13 -9.76 7.33
CA THR A 93 12.75 -11.04 7.67
C THR A 93 13.24 -11.04 9.12
N THR A 94 13.45 -12.22 9.69
CA THR A 94 14.03 -12.36 11.04
C THR A 94 15.38 -11.63 11.16
N ALA A 95 16.23 -11.73 10.15
CA ALA A 95 17.52 -11.04 10.14
C ALA A 95 17.37 -9.50 10.17
N GLN A 96 16.40 -8.97 9.43
CA GLN A 96 16.09 -7.53 9.45
C GLN A 96 15.52 -7.09 10.81
N GLN A 97 14.63 -7.90 11.41
CA GLN A 97 14.13 -7.65 12.75
C GLN A 97 15.29 -7.63 13.77
N ASP A 98 16.21 -8.60 13.71
CA ASP A 98 17.36 -8.69 14.61
C ASP A 98 18.28 -7.46 14.49
N GLN A 99 18.49 -6.95 13.27
CA GLN A 99 19.27 -5.73 13.04
C GLN A 99 18.68 -4.49 13.71
N THR A 100 17.39 -4.46 13.98
CA THR A 100 16.71 -3.33 14.63
C THR A 100 16.70 -3.40 16.16
N LYS A 101 17.05 -4.54 16.78
CA LYS A 101 17.00 -4.75 18.23
C LYS A 101 17.78 -3.71 19.06
N PRO A 102 18.97 -3.24 18.63
CA PRO A 102 19.70 -2.22 19.40
C PRO A 102 18.92 -0.92 19.59
N GLN A 103 18.08 -0.56 18.61
CA GLN A 103 17.27 0.66 18.65
C GLN A 103 15.84 0.41 19.11
N CYS A 104 15.25 -0.74 18.74
CA CYS A 104 13.83 -1.04 18.91
C CYS A 104 13.52 -1.91 20.14
N GLY A 105 14.53 -2.21 20.99
CA GLY A 105 14.41 -3.10 22.13
C GLY A 105 14.46 -4.58 21.76
N PRO A 106 14.33 -5.49 22.75
CA PRO A 106 14.54 -6.93 22.56
C PRO A 106 13.65 -7.57 21.49
N GLY A 107 12.46 -7.04 21.27
CA GLY A 107 11.53 -7.50 20.21
C GLY A 107 11.91 -7.04 18.81
N GLY A 108 12.85 -6.10 18.67
CA GLY A 108 13.19 -5.49 17.39
C GLY A 108 12.05 -4.70 16.77
N ALA A 109 12.05 -4.56 15.46
CA ALA A 109 10.95 -4.00 14.70
C ALA A 109 10.00 -5.09 14.21
N PHE A 110 8.75 -4.72 13.97
CA PHE A 110 7.75 -5.54 13.28
C PHE A 110 7.16 -4.76 12.10
N SER A 111 6.68 -5.46 11.09
CA SER A 111 6.05 -4.84 9.91
C SER A 111 4.59 -5.22 9.79
N VAL A 112 3.79 -4.27 9.30
CA VAL A 112 2.36 -4.48 9.01
C VAL A 112 2.02 -3.97 7.62
N PRO A 113 1.15 -4.65 6.86
CA PRO A 113 0.66 -4.16 5.58
C PRO A 113 -0.25 -2.96 5.80
N THR A 114 -0.07 -1.93 4.98
CA THR A 114 -0.79 -0.66 5.13
C THR A 114 -1.57 -0.24 3.91
N SER A 115 -1.11 -0.63 2.72
CA SER A 115 -1.80 -0.37 1.45
C SER A 115 -1.30 -1.32 0.36
N ILE A 116 -1.99 -1.29 -0.78
CA ILE A 116 -1.57 -2.00 -1.98
C ILE A 116 -1.48 -0.98 -3.11
N THR A 117 -0.26 -0.70 -3.57
CA THR A 117 -0.04 0.10 -4.77
C THR A 117 -0.36 -0.76 -5.99
N LEU A 118 -1.39 -0.37 -6.73
CA LEU A 118 -1.79 -1.08 -7.94
C LEU A 118 -0.80 -0.81 -9.07
N VAL A 119 -0.55 -1.84 -9.87
CA VAL A 119 0.33 -1.76 -11.03
C VAL A 119 -0.47 -2.12 -12.28
N GLY A 120 -0.41 -1.27 -13.29
CA GLY A 120 -1.02 -1.51 -14.59
C GLY A 120 0.03 -1.62 -15.68
N VAL A 121 -0.37 -2.20 -16.81
CA VAL A 121 0.42 -2.19 -18.05
C VAL A 121 -0.12 -1.08 -18.92
N ALA A 122 0.54 0.08 -18.91
CA ALA A 122 0.20 1.24 -19.72
C ALA A 122 0.88 1.16 -21.09
N PHE A 123 0.25 1.71 -22.11
CA PHE A 123 0.79 1.73 -23.47
C PHE A 123 0.43 3.02 -24.20
N ASN A 124 1.25 3.36 -25.20
CA ASN A 124 1.03 4.52 -26.07
C ASN A 124 0.94 4.06 -27.54
N VAL A 125 -0.26 3.54 -27.88
CA VAL A 125 -0.56 3.09 -29.25
C VAL A 125 -1.85 3.79 -29.71
N PRO A 126 -1.78 4.61 -30.76
CA PRO A 126 -2.95 5.35 -31.23
C PRO A 126 -4.13 4.41 -31.58
N SER A 127 -5.33 4.84 -31.20
CA SER A 127 -6.60 4.16 -31.53
C SER A 127 -6.78 2.73 -31.02
N ILE A 128 -5.92 2.27 -30.11
CA ILE A 128 -6.08 0.97 -29.45
C ILE A 128 -6.68 1.18 -28.06
N HIS A 129 -7.83 0.55 -27.81
CA HIS A 129 -8.51 0.54 -26.53
C HIS A 129 -8.88 -0.89 -26.15
N GLY A 130 -8.96 -1.17 -24.85
CA GLY A 130 -9.36 -2.49 -24.36
C GLY A 130 -8.37 -3.61 -24.71
N LEU A 131 -7.10 -3.28 -24.90
CA LEU A 131 -6.02 -4.22 -25.20
C LEU A 131 -5.94 -5.33 -24.14
N LYS A 132 -5.98 -6.59 -24.57
CA LYS A 132 -5.76 -7.76 -23.72
C LYS A 132 -4.31 -8.23 -23.85
N LEU A 133 -3.64 -8.45 -22.73
CA LEU A 133 -2.29 -9.02 -22.70
C LEU A 133 -2.21 -10.10 -21.61
N SER A 134 -1.69 -11.27 -21.98
CA SER A 134 -1.42 -12.34 -21.03
C SER A 134 0.01 -12.25 -20.47
N PRO A 135 0.33 -12.94 -19.34
CA PRO A 135 1.70 -13.05 -18.86
C PRO A 135 2.67 -13.57 -19.94
N GLU A 136 2.22 -14.51 -20.76
CA GLU A 136 3.02 -15.06 -21.84
C GLU A 136 3.34 -14.02 -22.92
N LEU A 137 2.36 -13.26 -23.39
CA LEU A 137 2.60 -12.21 -24.39
C LEU A 137 3.52 -11.13 -23.85
N LEU A 138 3.27 -10.69 -22.62
CA LEU A 138 4.13 -9.69 -21.96
C LEU A 138 5.55 -10.22 -21.77
N ALA A 139 5.73 -11.47 -21.37
CA ALA A 139 7.06 -12.09 -21.26
C ALA A 139 7.80 -12.05 -22.61
N ARG A 140 7.13 -12.41 -23.71
CA ARG A 140 7.71 -12.35 -25.06
C ARG A 140 7.99 -10.92 -25.55
N ILE A 141 7.16 -9.94 -25.16
CA ILE A 141 7.42 -8.53 -25.45
C ILE A 141 8.65 -8.04 -24.68
N PHE A 142 8.71 -8.30 -23.38
CA PHE A 142 9.84 -7.87 -22.55
C PHE A 142 11.11 -8.71 -22.73
N SER A 143 11.05 -9.85 -23.42
CA SER A 143 12.23 -10.60 -23.92
C SER A 143 12.69 -10.15 -25.32
N GLY A 144 11.87 -9.37 -26.03
CA GLY A 144 12.15 -8.90 -27.39
C GLY A 144 11.72 -9.87 -28.49
N ASP A 145 11.08 -10.99 -28.16
CA ASP A 145 10.56 -11.98 -29.12
C ASP A 145 9.38 -11.44 -29.92
N ILE A 146 8.58 -10.58 -29.31
CA ILE A 146 7.51 -9.80 -29.96
C ILE A 146 7.93 -8.34 -29.92
N ASN A 147 8.18 -7.77 -31.07
CA ASN A 147 8.72 -6.41 -31.20
C ASN A 147 7.88 -5.48 -32.08
N ARG A 148 6.69 -5.92 -32.52
CA ARG A 148 5.75 -5.10 -33.28
C ARG A 148 4.31 -5.30 -32.79
N TRP A 149 3.53 -4.21 -32.79
CA TRP A 149 2.16 -4.27 -32.34
C TRP A 149 1.25 -5.12 -33.21
N ASN A 150 1.50 -5.21 -34.52
CA ASN A 150 0.73 -6.05 -35.45
C ASN A 150 1.14 -7.53 -35.44
N ASP A 151 1.88 -8.00 -34.42
CA ASP A 151 2.21 -9.41 -34.26
C ASP A 151 0.95 -10.27 -34.17
N LYS A 152 0.96 -11.41 -34.87
CA LYS A 152 -0.18 -12.34 -34.93
C LYS A 152 -0.61 -12.86 -33.57
N ALA A 153 0.31 -13.00 -32.61
CA ALA A 153 0.00 -13.46 -31.27
C ALA A 153 -0.78 -12.41 -30.48
N ILE A 154 -0.50 -11.12 -30.66
CA ILE A 154 -1.31 -10.02 -30.07
C ILE A 154 -2.69 -9.98 -30.71
N ALA A 155 -2.76 -10.02 -32.05
CA ALA A 155 -4.02 -10.00 -32.78
C ALA A 155 -4.95 -11.17 -32.42
N ALA A 156 -4.41 -12.37 -32.20
CA ALA A 156 -5.16 -13.57 -31.88
C ALA A 156 -6.05 -13.46 -30.63
N ILE A 157 -5.60 -12.75 -29.61
CA ILE A 157 -6.38 -12.55 -28.36
C ILE A 157 -7.14 -11.22 -28.32
N ASN A 158 -7.01 -10.41 -29.38
CA ASN A 158 -7.66 -9.11 -29.53
C ASN A 158 -8.46 -9.05 -30.84
N PRO A 159 -9.46 -9.95 -31.06
CA PRO A 159 -10.20 -9.98 -32.31
C PRO A 159 -10.95 -8.65 -32.53
N GLY A 160 -10.91 -8.16 -33.75
CA GLY A 160 -11.54 -6.89 -34.14
C GLY A 160 -10.67 -5.65 -33.93
N SER A 161 -9.51 -5.76 -33.29
CA SER A 161 -8.53 -4.66 -33.19
C SER A 161 -7.64 -4.61 -34.43
N ASN A 162 -7.42 -3.40 -34.96
CA ASN A 162 -6.51 -3.18 -36.08
C ASN A 162 -5.21 -2.57 -35.56
N PHE A 163 -4.22 -3.42 -35.31
CA PHE A 163 -2.92 -2.98 -34.78
C PHE A 163 -2.05 -2.36 -35.87
N PRO A 164 -1.43 -1.20 -35.62
CA PRO A 164 -0.53 -0.57 -36.58
C PRO A 164 0.77 -1.37 -36.71
N ASP A 165 1.41 -1.25 -37.86
CA ASP A 165 2.78 -1.72 -38.06
C ASP A 165 3.77 -0.77 -37.36
N LEU A 166 3.78 -0.82 -36.04
CA LEU A 166 4.53 0.06 -35.14
C LEU A 166 5.45 -0.79 -34.27
N PRO A 167 6.74 -0.43 -34.10
CA PRO A 167 7.61 -1.10 -33.15
C PRO A 167 7.07 -1.01 -31.73
N ILE A 168 7.22 -2.09 -30.96
CA ILE A 168 6.98 -2.07 -29.51
C ILE A 168 8.25 -1.57 -28.83
N VAL A 169 8.11 -0.58 -27.94
CA VAL A 169 9.20 -0.04 -27.14
C VAL A 169 8.90 -0.26 -25.67
N PRO A 170 9.35 -1.38 -25.05
CA PRO A 170 9.25 -1.57 -23.61
C PRO A 170 10.04 -0.50 -22.86
N VAL A 171 9.40 0.18 -21.91
CA VAL A 171 10.06 1.20 -21.07
C VAL A 171 10.28 0.63 -19.68
N THR A 172 11.53 0.65 -19.22
CA THR A 172 11.96 0.09 -17.93
C THR A 172 12.83 1.06 -17.15
N ALA A 173 12.91 0.90 -15.83
CA ALA A 173 13.82 1.67 -14.98
C ALA A 173 15.04 0.84 -14.59
N SER A 174 16.23 1.44 -14.58
CA SER A 174 17.49 0.78 -14.20
C SER A 174 17.71 0.70 -12.69
N SER A 175 17.14 1.63 -11.93
CA SER A 175 17.17 1.56 -10.45
C SER A 175 16.30 0.41 -9.94
N PRO A 176 16.75 -0.31 -8.88
CA PRO A 176 15.92 -1.34 -8.25
C PRO A 176 14.65 -0.75 -7.69
N SER A 177 13.54 -1.49 -7.80
CA SER A 177 12.26 -1.05 -7.23
C SER A 177 11.32 -2.22 -6.97
N ALA A 178 10.39 -2.03 -6.04
CA ALA A 178 9.28 -2.95 -5.82
C ALA A 178 8.36 -3.04 -7.04
N LEU A 179 8.22 -1.96 -7.82
CA LEU A 179 7.50 -1.99 -9.10
C LEU A 179 8.10 -3.03 -10.05
N THR A 180 9.44 -3.07 -10.16
CA THR A 180 10.14 -4.09 -10.99
C THR A 180 9.91 -5.50 -10.44
N SER A 181 9.97 -5.68 -9.12
CA SER A 181 9.72 -6.99 -8.48
C SER A 181 8.31 -7.51 -8.77
N VAL A 182 7.29 -6.66 -8.66
CA VAL A 182 5.90 -7.01 -8.96
C VAL A 182 5.71 -7.32 -10.44
N SER A 183 6.30 -6.52 -11.32
CA SER A 183 6.23 -6.70 -12.77
C SER A 183 6.87 -8.03 -13.21
N THR A 184 8.09 -8.30 -12.76
CA THR A 184 8.82 -9.53 -13.11
C THR A 184 8.21 -10.77 -12.47
N ARG A 185 7.57 -10.66 -11.28
CA ARG A 185 6.76 -11.74 -10.69
C ARG A 185 5.56 -12.07 -11.58
N TYR A 186 4.85 -11.07 -12.11
CA TYR A 186 3.76 -11.29 -13.04
C TYR A 186 4.22 -11.98 -14.33
N LEU A 187 5.36 -11.53 -14.90
CA LEU A 187 5.96 -12.19 -16.06
C LEU A 187 6.36 -13.64 -15.77
N SER A 188 6.76 -13.95 -14.53
CA SER A 188 7.15 -15.31 -14.09
C SER A 188 5.96 -16.29 -14.03
N MET A 189 4.71 -15.83 -14.18
CA MET A 189 3.57 -16.71 -14.44
C MET A 189 3.67 -17.39 -15.80
N SER A 190 4.49 -16.86 -16.72
CA SER A 190 4.83 -17.50 -18.01
C SER A 190 6.06 -18.39 -17.86
N PRO A 191 5.98 -19.67 -18.23
CA PRO A 191 7.17 -20.56 -18.26
C PRO A 191 8.30 -20.06 -19.19
N GLY A 192 7.94 -19.21 -20.19
CA GLY A 192 8.91 -18.60 -21.11
C GLY A 192 9.75 -17.46 -20.52
N TRP A 193 9.41 -16.97 -19.32
CA TRP A 193 10.16 -15.90 -18.66
C TRP A 193 11.37 -16.45 -17.88
N ALA A 194 12.53 -16.48 -18.50
CA ALA A 194 13.75 -17.08 -17.92
C ALA A 194 14.42 -16.24 -16.82
N THR A 195 14.06 -14.95 -16.67
CA THR A 195 14.73 -14.05 -15.70
C THR A 195 14.27 -14.31 -14.27
N GLY A 196 13.05 -14.86 -14.08
CA GLY A 196 12.43 -15.00 -12.76
C GLY A 196 12.03 -13.64 -12.16
N THR A 197 11.71 -13.63 -10.87
CA THR A 197 11.39 -12.42 -10.11
C THR A 197 12.68 -11.70 -9.71
N THR A 198 12.76 -10.39 -10.00
CA THR A 198 13.91 -9.55 -9.67
C THR A 198 13.43 -8.10 -9.45
N ASP A 199 14.14 -7.35 -8.61
CA ASP A 199 13.91 -5.92 -8.35
C ASP A 199 14.58 -5.00 -9.37
N ARG A 200 15.35 -5.56 -10.32
CA ARG A 200 16.10 -4.83 -11.32
C ARG A 200 15.87 -5.43 -12.72
N TRP A 201 15.50 -4.60 -13.67
CA TRP A 201 15.38 -5.03 -15.05
C TRP A 201 16.75 -5.39 -15.64
N LYS A 202 16.80 -6.48 -16.39
CA LYS A 202 17.84 -6.66 -17.40
C LYS A 202 17.50 -5.77 -18.58
N ARG A 203 18.52 -5.36 -19.36
CA ARG A 203 18.27 -4.59 -20.57
C ARG A 203 17.31 -5.33 -21.49
N VAL A 204 16.22 -4.67 -21.85
CA VAL A 204 15.20 -5.22 -22.75
C VAL A 204 15.57 -4.88 -24.19
N PRO A 205 15.64 -5.86 -25.11
CA PRO A 205 15.91 -5.61 -26.53
C PRO A 205 14.87 -4.65 -27.13
N GLY A 206 15.32 -3.65 -27.88
CA GLY A 206 14.43 -2.64 -28.48
C GLY A 206 13.75 -1.69 -27.48
N GLY A 207 13.99 -1.88 -26.19
CA GLY A 207 13.40 -1.05 -25.13
C GLY A 207 14.13 0.26 -24.90
N ALA A 208 13.46 1.16 -24.20
CA ALA A 208 14.01 2.40 -23.65
C ALA A 208 14.18 2.28 -22.13
N GLU A 209 15.30 2.79 -21.62
CA GLU A 209 15.60 2.76 -20.20
C GLU A 209 15.58 4.17 -19.62
N VAL A 210 14.96 4.31 -18.44
CA VAL A 210 15.05 5.51 -17.60
C VAL A 210 15.75 5.17 -16.30
N LYS A 211 16.15 6.17 -15.51
CA LYS A 211 16.84 5.92 -14.25
C LYS A 211 15.90 5.40 -13.18
N ASN A 212 14.81 6.13 -12.92
CA ASN A 212 13.86 5.83 -11.85
C ASN A 212 12.50 5.46 -12.42
N PHE A 213 11.71 4.70 -11.66
CA PHE A 213 10.36 4.34 -12.11
C PHE A 213 9.44 5.57 -12.26
N SER A 214 9.66 6.65 -11.51
CA SER A 214 8.93 7.92 -11.66
C SER A 214 9.08 8.57 -13.04
N ASP A 215 10.13 8.24 -13.77
CA ASP A 215 10.41 8.80 -15.09
C ASP A 215 9.72 8.01 -16.22
N ILE A 216 9.18 6.82 -15.92
CA ILE A 216 8.56 5.92 -16.90
C ILE A 216 7.37 6.60 -17.59
N ALA A 217 6.47 7.23 -16.82
CA ALA A 217 5.27 7.85 -17.36
C ALA A 217 5.57 8.90 -18.45
N LYS A 218 6.55 9.78 -18.18
CA LYS A 218 7.00 10.74 -19.18
C LYS A 218 7.57 10.06 -20.42
N LYS A 219 8.37 9.01 -20.22
CA LYS A 219 8.98 8.30 -21.35
C LYS A 219 7.95 7.56 -22.22
N VAL A 220 6.91 6.98 -21.59
CA VAL A 220 5.79 6.34 -22.30
C VAL A 220 5.01 7.36 -23.13
N ASP A 221 4.71 8.50 -22.55
CA ASP A 221 4.00 9.58 -23.23
C ASP A 221 4.75 10.12 -24.46
N ASP A 222 6.06 10.30 -24.31
CA ASP A 222 6.92 10.84 -25.36
C ASP A 222 7.27 9.81 -26.45
N THR A 223 6.87 8.54 -26.31
CA THR A 223 7.32 7.47 -27.22
C THR A 223 6.13 6.70 -27.79
N ALA A 224 5.82 6.91 -29.07
CA ALA A 224 4.82 6.12 -29.77
C ALA A 224 5.21 4.62 -29.81
N GLY A 225 4.25 3.72 -29.59
CA GLY A 225 4.47 2.29 -29.53
C GLY A 225 5.06 1.79 -28.20
N SER A 226 5.24 2.66 -27.21
CA SER A 226 5.74 2.26 -25.90
C SER A 226 4.75 1.47 -25.07
N ILE A 227 5.30 0.65 -24.17
CA ILE A 227 4.57 -0.16 -23.18
C ILE A 227 5.40 -0.23 -21.89
N ALA A 228 4.74 -0.12 -20.74
CA ALA A 228 5.42 -0.20 -19.45
C ALA A 228 4.51 -0.72 -18.33
N PHE A 229 5.10 -1.35 -17.33
CA PHE A 229 4.48 -1.50 -16.02
C PHE A 229 4.60 -0.18 -15.26
N MET A 230 3.49 0.33 -14.75
CA MET A 230 3.42 1.59 -14.02
C MET A 230 2.50 1.50 -12.82
N ASP A 231 2.80 2.23 -11.77
CA ASP A 231 1.89 2.36 -10.63
C ASP A 231 0.65 3.18 -10.99
N SER A 232 -0.45 2.93 -10.26
CA SER A 232 -1.75 3.57 -10.52
C SER A 232 -1.72 5.10 -10.45
N ALA A 233 -0.89 5.68 -9.58
CA ALA A 233 -0.77 7.13 -9.46
C ALA A 233 -0.10 7.74 -10.70
N SER A 234 0.95 7.10 -11.23
CA SER A 234 1.62 7.50 -12.47
C SER A 234 0.75 7.30 -13.71
N ILE A 235 -0.12 6.30 -13.72
CA ILE A 235 -1.09 6.05 -14.81
C ILE A 235 -2.15 7.16 -14.82
N GLY A 236 -2.79 7.41 -13.67
CA GLY A 236 -3.88 8.38 -13.53
C GLY A 236 -4.98 8.19 -14.57
N SER A 237 -5.45 9.28 -15.16
CA SER A 237 -6.36 9.31 -16.31
C SER A 237 -5.65 9.53 -17.66
N ARG A 238 -4.33 9.51 -17.67
CA ARG A 238 -3.50 9.89 -18.82
C ARG A 238 -3.31 8.74 -19.79
N PHE A 239 -3.26 7.50 -19.28
CA PHE A 239 -2.93 6.33 -20.07
C PHE A 239 -4.06 5.31 -20.06
N ASP A 240 -4.29 4.68 -21.21
CA ASP A 240 -5.00 3.40 -21.27
C ASP A 240 -4.12 2.29 -20.69
N THR A 241 -4.78 1.30 -20.08
CA THR A 241 -4.12 0.12 -19.51
C THR A 241 -4.66 -1.15 -20.13
N ALA A 242 -3.79 -2.13 -20.30
CA ALA A 242 -4.20 -3.44 -20.78
C ALA A 242 -5.07 -4.17 -19.74
N LEU A 243 -6.02 -4.95 -20.25
CA LEU A 243 -6.71 -5.97 -19.47
C LEU A 243 -5.74 -7.15 -19.30
N LEU A 244 -5.57 -7.60 -18.07
CA LEU A 244 -4.65 -8.69 -17.72
C LEU A 244 -5.42 -9.93 -17.27
N THR A 245 -4.80 -11.08 -17.33
CA THR A 245 -5.36 -12.33 -16.80
C THR A 245 -4.47 -12.91 -15.72
N PHE A 246 -5.10 -13.52 -14.72
CA PHE A 246 -4.43 -14.17 -13.59
C PHE A 246 -4.83 -15.66 -13.51
N GLY A 247 -5.01 -16.29 -14.67
CA GLY A 247 -5.45 -17.68 -14.81
C GLY A 247 -6.94 -17.83 -15.16
N GLY A 248 -7.72 -16.75 -15.06
CA GLY A 248 -9.13 -16.68 -15.42
C GLY A 248 -9.40 -15.72 -16.58
N SER A 249 -10.44 -14.92 -16.44
CA SER A 249 -10.85 -13.90 -17.42
C SER A 249 -9.82 -12.76 -17.52
N TYR A 250 -9.87 -12.04 -18.66
CA TYR A 250 -9.15 -10.77 -18.79
C TYR A 250 -9.90 -9.68 -18.02
N VAL A 251 -9.23 -9.09 -17.03
CA VAL A 251 -9.81 -8.10 -16.14
C VAL A 251 -9.10 -6.75 -16.27
N ARG A 252 -9.88 -5.68 -16.16
CA ARG A 252 -9.37 -4.32 -16.08
C ARG A 252 -8.97 -4.02 -14.64
N MET A 253 -7.92 -3.21 -14.45
CA MET A 253 -7.61 -2.61 -13.17
C MET A 253 -8.75 -1.67 -12.75
N SER A 254 -9.57 -2.07 -11.79
CA SER A 254 -10.72 -1.32 -11.27
C SER A 254 -10.87 -1.57 -9.77
N LYS A 255 -11.65 -0.74 -9.09
CA LYS A 255 -11.93 -0.94 -7.66
C LYS A 255 -12.54 -2.31 -7.38
N ASP A 256 -13.49 -2.75 -8.21
CA ASP A 256 -14.21 -4.01 -8.00
C ASP A 256 -13.30 -5.23 -8.25
N SER A 257 -12.53 -5.22 -9.35
CA SER A 257 -11.61 -6.33 -9.64
C SER A 257 -10.45 -6.44 -8.64
N VAL A 258 -9.98 -5.30 -8.12
CA VAL A 258 -8.97 -5.29 -7.06
C VAL A 258 -9.56 -5.77 -5.73
N ALA A 259 -10.77 -5.34 -5.38
CA ALA A 259 -11.46 -5.81 -4.17
C ALA A 259 -11.68 -7.33 -4.22
N ALA A 260 -12.04 -7.89 -5.38
CA ALA A 260 -12.13 -9.35 -5.56
C ALA A 260 -10.79 -10.04 -5.28
N ALA A 261 -9.68 -9.55 -5.83
CA ALA A 261 -8.35 -10.10 -5.55
C ALA A 261 -7.95 -9.98 -4.07
N VAL A 262 -8.30 -8.88 -3.41
CA VAL A 262 -8.02 -8.68 -1.98
C VAL A 262 -8.81 -9.67 -1.11
N GLN A 263 -10.05 -9.98 -1.46
CA GLN A 263 -10.88 -10.96 -0.75
C GLN A 263 -10.31 -12.39 -0.85
N GLU A 264 -9.68 -12.74 -1.96
CA GLU A 264 -9.00 -14.02 -2.16
C GLU A 264 -7.58 -14.03 -1.56
N GLY A 265 -7.08 -12.87 -1.11
CA GLY A 265 -5.77 -12.73 -0.49
C GLY A 265 -5.68 -13.41 0.88
N THR A 266 -4.46 -13.67 1.31
CA THR A 266 -4.20 -14.34 2.60
C THR A 266 -3.48 -13.41 3.56
N SER A 267 -3.95 -13.35 4.82
CA SER A 267 -3.29 -12.68 5.93
C SER A 267 -2.67 -13.72 6.86
N THR A 268 -1.44 -13.47 7.31
CA THR A 268 -0.72 -14.35 8.24
C THR A 268 0.05 -13.52 9.24
N THR A 269 -0.19 -13.75 10.54
CA THR A 269 0.62 -13.17 11.61
C THR A 269 1.85 -14.05 11.85
N THR A 270 3.03 -13.44 11.82
CA THR A 270 4.33 -14.07 12.01
C THR A 270 5.06 -13.47 13.21
N GLY A 271 6.25 -14.01 13.55
CA GLY A 271 7.11 -13.41 14.58
C GLY A 271 7.66 -12.02 14.21
N THR A 272 7.65 -11.66 12.92
CA THR A 272 8.15 -10.38 12.40
C THR A 272 7.03 -9.40 12.01
N GLY A 273 5.76 -9.75 12.22
CA GLY A 273 4.63 -8.86 11.93
C GLY A 273 3.43 -9.55 11.29
N VAL A 274 2.70 -8.81 10.48
CA VAL A 274 1.59 -9.32 9.65
C VAL A 274 2.04 -9.32 8.20
N GLU A 275 1.83 -10.44 7.51
CA GLU A 275 2.05 -10.57 6.08
C GLU A 275 0.70 -10.66 5.37
N PHE A 276 0.52 -9.92 4.27
CA PHE A 276 -0.62 -10.03 3.37
C PHE A 276 -0.14 -10.39 1.97
N LYS A 277 -0.77 -11.38 1.34
CA LYS A 277 -0.44 -11.81 -0.02
C LYS A 277 -1.67 -11.73 -0.90
N LEU A 278 -1.54 -11.06 -2.06
CA LEU A 278 -2.50 -11.19 -3.13
C LEU A 278 -2.44 -12.59 -3.74
N PRO A 279 -3.55 -13.13 -4.27
CA PRO A 279 -3.56 -14.44 -4.90
C PRO A 279 -2.67 -14.42 -6.17
N GLU A 280 -2.00 -15.54 -6.44
CA GLU A 280 -1.27 -15.71 -7.71
C GLU A 280 -2.22 -15.94 -8.88
N LYS A 281 -3.36 -16.59 -8.62
CA LYS A 281 -4.40 -16.88 -9.60
C LYS A 281 -5.76 -16.48 -9.06
N THR A 282 -6.58 -15.89 -9.91
CA THR A 282 -7.95 -15.49 -9.61
C THR A 282 -8.79 -15.46 -10.89
N GLU A 283 -10.06 -15.80 -10.79
CA GLU A 283 -10.96 -15.84 -11.95
C GLU A 283 -11.39 -14.45 -12.43
N GLN A 284 -11.61 -13.52 -11.50
CA GLN A 284 -12.14 -12.18 -11.79
C GLN A 284 -11.37 -11.06 -11.07
N GLY A 285 -10.43 -11.41 -10.21
CA GLY A 285 -9.64 -10.45 -9.46
C GLY A 285 -8.51 -9.84 -10.29
N TYR A 286 -8.14 -8.60 -9.97
CA TYR A 286 -6.93 -7.96 -10.49
C TYR A 286 -5.85 -8.00 -9.39
N ALA A 287 -4.89 -8.92 -9.53
CA ALA A 287 -3.91 -9.24 -8.49
C ALA A 287 -2.51 -8.64 -8.73
N LEU A 288 -2.36 -7.70 -9.69
CA LEU A 288 -1.08 -7.04 -9.93
C LEU A 288 -0.94 -5.80 -9.07
N GLY A 289 -0.22 -5.94 -7.96
CA GLY A 289 0.02 -4.86 -7.01
C GLY A 289 1.20 -5.15 -6.08
N SER A 290 1.76 -4.10 -5.54
CA SER A 290 2.76 -4.14 -4.47
C SER A 290 2.09 -3.92 -3.14
N VAL A 291 2.15 -4.92 -2.25
CA VAL A 291 1.73 -4.73 -0.86
C VAL A 291 2.78 -3.92 -0.14
N ASN A 292 2.39 -2.78 0.39
CA ASN A 292 3.24 -1.85 1.10
C ASN A 292 3.14 -2.11 2.60
N TYR A 293 4.28 -2.03 3.28
CA TYR A 293 4.37 -2.27 4.73
C TYR A 293 4.98 -1.06 5.43
N GLN A 294 4.59 -0.86 6.67
CA GLN A 294 5.33 0.02 7.57
C GLN A 294 5.94 -0.80 8.71
N ALA A 295 7.21 -0.56 8.98
CA ALA A 295 7.96 -1.23 10.05
C ALA A 295 8.10 -0.29 11.25
N PHE A 296 7.68 -0.75 12.41
CA PHE A 296 7.66 -0.03 13.68
C PHE A 296 8.54 -0.73 14.71
N CYS A 297 9.18 0.02 15.60
CA CYS A 297 9.83 -0.57 16.78
C CYS A 297 8.78 -1.15 17.75
N THR A 298 9.10 -2.28 18.37
CA THR A 298 8.28 -2.78 19.50
C THR A 298 8.37 -1.86 20.72
N THR A 299 9.49 -1.16 20.89
CA THR A 299 9.74 -0.28 22.03
C THR A 299 10.46 1.00 21.60
N TYR A 300 9.98 2.15 22.03
CA TYR A 300 10.59 3.47 21.81
C TYR A 300 11.21 4.03 23.08
N LYS A 301 12.11 5.03 22.97
CA LYS A 301 12.91 5.58 24.09
C LYS A 301 12.06 6.15 25.23
N ASN A 302 10.87 6.69 24.92
CA ASN A 302 9.99 7.29 25.92
C ASN A 302 8.52 7.22 25.49
N ASN A 303 7.63 7.43 26.45
CA ASN A 303 6.18 7.35 26.27
C ASN A 303 5.64 8.34 25.24
N GLN A 304 6.21 9.54 25.11
CA GLN A 304 5.73 10.54 24.16
C GLN A 304 5.96 10.07 22.71
N VAL A 305 7.15 9.56 22.42
CA VAL A 305 7.47 9.00 21.09
C VAL A 305 6.64 7.75 20.82
N ALA A 306 6.54 6.83 21.78
CA ALA A 306 5.73 5.63 21.64
C ALA A 306 4.26 5.98 21.33
N SER A 307 3.67 6.92 22.05
CA SER A 307 2.30 7.38 21.83
C SER A 307 2.11 8.04 20.47
N LEU A 308 3.07 8.85 20.04
CA LEU A 308 3.04 9.54 18.76
C LEU A 308 3.09 8.53 17.59
N VAL A 309 4.02 7.58 17.62
CA VAL A 309 4.14 6.52 16.59
C VAL A 309 2.92 5.61 16.60
N LYS A 310 2.45 5.23 17.77
CA LYS A 310 1.24 4.42 17.93
C LYS A 310 0.02 5.09 17.31
N SER A 311 -0.17 6.39 17.58
CA SER A 311 -1.29 7.15 17.00
C SER A 311 -1.24 7.22 15.47
N TRP A 312 -0.02 7.31 14.90
CA TRP A 312 0.19 7.24 13.46
C TRP A 312 -0.19 5.85 12.91
N GLY A 313 0.39 4.78 13.47
CA GLY A 313 0.13 3.42 13.02
C GLY A 313 -1.35 3.03 13.15
N GLU A 314 -1.98 3.34 14.29
CA GLU A 314 -3.42 3.11 14.50
C GLU A 314 -4.27 3.88 13.49
N PHE A 315 -3.90 5.13 13.16
CA PHE A 315 -4.61 5.91 12.15
C PHE A 315 -4.46 5.27 10.75
N VAL A 316 -3.24 4.89 10.35
CA VAL A 316 -2.98 4.31 9.03
C VAL A 316 -3.81 3.05 8.79
N VAL A 317 -3.93 2.16 9.78
CA VAL A 317 -4.70 0.92 9.63
C VAL A 317 -6.19 1.07 9.97
N SER A 318 -6.63 2.26 10.38
CA SER A 318 -8.04 2.52 10.70
C SER A 318 -8.89 2.67 9.43
N PRO A 319 -10.23 2.51 9.52
CA PRO A 319 -11.13 2.78 8.40
C PRO A 319 -10.95 4.19 7.81
N ASP A 320 -10.80 5.22 8.65
CA ASP A 320 -10.59 6.61 8.20
C ASP A 320 -9.27 6.77 7.43
N GLY A 321 -8.20 6.14 7.93
CA GLY A 321 -6.90 6.11 7.26
C GLY A 321 -6.98 5.39 5.91
N GLN A 322 -7.64 4.25 5.85
CA GLN A 322 -7.80 3.49 4.61
C GLN A 322 -8.66 4.25 3.57
N VAL A 323 -9.73 4.91 4.01
CA VAL A 323 -10.51 5.81 3.14
C VAL A 323 -9.63 6.94 2.60
N ALA A 324 -8.82 7.57 3.44
CA ALA A 324 -7.93 8.66 3.02
C ALA A 324 -6.95 8.21 1.93
N SER A 325 -6.24 7.09 2.11
CA SER A 325 -5.27 6.60 1.12
C SER A 325 -5.94 6.11 -0.16
N THR A 326 -7.06 5.40 -0.05
CA THR A 326 -7.80 4.89 -1.22
C THR A 326 -8.34 6.03 -2.09
N TYR A 327 -8.87 7.08 -1.45
CA TYR A 327 -9.49 8.20 -2.15
C TYR A 327 -8.45 9.16 -2.76
N PHE A 328 -7.43 9.54 -1.97
CA PHE A 328 -6.48 10.58 -2.39
C PHE A 328 -5.22 10.03 -3.09
N ALA A 329 -4.83 8.79 -2.81
CA ALA A 329 -3.64 8.19 -3.41
C ALA A 329 -3.94 7.07 -4.42
N GLY A 330 -5.20 6.64 -4.56
CA GLY A 330 -5.59 5.62 -5.55
C GLY A 330 -4.99 4.23 -5.27
N VAL A 331 -4.60 3.96 -4.02
CA VAL A 331 -4.14 2.64 -3.58
C VAL A 331 -5.33 1.78 -3.13
N ALA A 332 -5.15 0.46 -3.05
CA ALA A 332 -6.13 -0.41 -2.44
C ALA A 332 -5.80 -0.68 -0.96
N SER A 333 -6.83 -1.00 -0.19
CA SER A 333 -6.73 -1.47 1.19
C SER A 333 -6.31 -2.94 1.21
N PRO A 334 -5.45 -3.38 2.15
CA PRO A 334 -5.37 -4.79 2.54
C PRO A 334 -6.73 -5.31 3.05
N SER A 335 -6.86 -6.63 3.26
CA SER A 335 -8.09 -7.19 3.83
C SER A 335 -8.35 -6.67 5.25
N GLU A 336 -9.62 -6.62 5.64
CA GLU A 336 -10.05 -6.20 6.98
C GLU A 336 -9.33 -7.01 8.06
N GLN A 337 -9.27 -8.34 7.91
CA GLN A 337 -8.54 -9.22 8.82
C GLN A 337 -7.07 -8.80 8.97
N SER A 338 -6.42 -8.45 7.87
CA SER A 338 -5.02 -8.01 7.89
C SER A 338 -4.81 -6.69 8.62
N LEU A 339 -5.76 -5.75 8.47
CA LEU A 339 -5.75 -4.47 9.17
C LEU A 339 -6.02 -4.63 10.66
N ASP A 340 -6.94 -5.52 11.04
CA ASP A 340 -7.25 -5.84 12.44
C ASP A 340 -6.05 -6.50 13.14
N ASP A 341 -5.43 -7.49 12.52
CA ASP A 341 -4.21 -8.12 13.03
C ASP A 341 -3.08 -7.09 13.20
N SER A 342 -2.96 -6.16 12.24
CA SER A 342 -2.00 -5.05 12.30
C SER A 342 -2.27 -4.11 13.46
N ALA A 343 -3.53 -3.75 13.69
CA ALA A 343 -3.95 -2.89 14.80
C ALA A 343 -3.63 -3.53 16.16
N VAL A 344 -3.77 -4.86 16.28
CA VAL A 344 -3.41 -5.60 17.50
C VAL A 344 -1.91 -5.48 17.80
N LEU A 345 -1.04 -5.56 16.79
CA LEU A 345 0.41 -5.41 16.97
C LEU A 345 0.79 -3.96 17.29
N ILE A 346 0.22 -2.99 16.57
CA ILE A 346 0.48 -1.57 16.78
C ILE A 346 0.09 -1.14 18.20
N LYS A 347 -1.02 -1.64 18.74
CA LYS A 347 -1.46 -1.37 20.12
C LYS A 347 -0.44 -1.81 21.18
N LYS A 348 0.42 -2.78 20.87
CA LYS A 348 1.47 -3.29 21.77
C LYS A 348 2.75 -2.45 21.76
N ILE A 349 2.87 -1.44 20.90
CA ILE A 349 4.01 -0.53 20.90
C ILE A 349 4.16 0.09 22.30
N GLY A 350 5.34 -0.06 22.90
CA GLY A 350 5.68 0.38 24.23
C GLY A 350 6.82 1.39 24.26
N SER A 351 7.20 1.80 25.47
CA SER A 351 8.38 2.61 25.72
C SER A 351 9.35 1.88 26.66
N ALA A 352 10.64 2.18 26.52
CA ALA A 352 11.62 1.82 27.54
C ALA A 352 11.22 2.50 28.88
N GLN A 353 11.27 1.74 29.98
CA GLN A 353 11.02 2.26 31.31
C GLN A 353 12.20 3.11 31.76
#